data_dc4ac83fcf019c59fe01f517a566eeb5
#
_entry.id   dc4ac83fcf019c59fe01f517a566eeb5
#
_cell.length_a   1.000
_cell.length_b   1.000
_cell.length_c   1.000
_cell.angle_alpha   90.00
_cell.angle_beta   90.00
_cell.angle_gamma   90.00
#
_symmetry.space_group_name_H-M   'P 1'
#
loop_
_entity.id
_entity.type
_entity.pdbx_description
1 polymer ?
#
loop_
_entity_poly.entity_id
_entity_poly.type
_entity_poly.pdbx_seq_one_letter_code
_entity_poly.pdbx_strand_id
1 'polypeptide(L)'
;PDGSRFSDGDFGVLYIADSSETALAEVTYHQEKYWRAVDGLHYDRFVFRMLRVTFNEDSFADASSLPSDHPVFSPDSYEASRSLGMQLKKQQTPGLRYWSARRQNAHCWGLLTPAPVEDIVQTRHYEMVWSGGAIASVSRLEILAT
;
A
#
# COMPACT_ATOMS: atom_id res chain seq x y z
N PRO A 1 2.01 10.19 11.24
CA PRO A 1 0.99 10.97 11.92
C PRO A 1 -0.40 10.38 11.82
N ASP A 2 -0.92 10.16 10.61
CA ASP A 2 -2.31 9.71 10.45
C ASP A 2 -2.45 8.18 10.48
N GLY A 3 -1.34 7.47 10.56
CA GLY A 3 -1.36 6.03 10.54
C GLY A 3 -1.65 5.43 9.17
N SER A 4 -1.81 4.11 9.17
CA SER A 4 -2.04 3.32 7.98
C SER A 4 -2.84 2.07 8.36
N ARG A 5 -3.00 1.10 7.45
CA ARG A 5 -3.80 -0.10 7.72
C ARG A 5 -3.37 -0.84 8.99
N PHE A 6 -2.06 -1.00 9.23
CA PHE A 6 -1.56 -1.79 10.36
C PHE A 6 -0.87 -0.95 11.44
N SER A 7 -0.94 0.37 11.36
CA SER A 7 -0.34 1.26 12.36
C SER A 7 -1.23 2.47 12.60
N ASP A 8 -1.39 2.83 13.86
CA ASP A 8 -2.09 4.06 14.26
C ASP A 8 -1.21 5.32 14.13
N GLY A 9 0.04 5.17 13.70
CA GLY A 9 1.00 6.26 13.55
C GLY A 9 2.19 6.17 14.50
N ASP A 10 2.18 5.25 15.45
CA ASP A 10 3.27 5.08 16.42
C ASP A 10 4.54 4.49 15.78
N PHE A 11 4.39 3.81 14.67
CA PHE A 11 5.52 3.23 13.94
C PHE A 11 5.24 3.22 12.43
N GLY A 12 6.29 3.18 11.64
CA GLY A 12 6.20 3.08 10.19
C GLY A 12 5.98 1.66 9.70
N VAL A 13 5.31 1.52 8.56
CA VAL A 13 5.12 0.25 7.86
C VAL A 13 5.45 0.46 6.39
N LEU A 14 6.29 -0.41 5.82
CA LEU A 14 6.51 -0.44 4.38
C LEU A 14 5.51 -1.41 3.75
N TYR A 15 4.64 -0.90 2.89
CA TYR A 15 3.62 -1.70 2.21
C TYR A 15 4.10 -2.11 0.83
N ILE A 16 3.98 -3.40 0.51
CA ILE A 16 4.42 -3.99 -0.75
C ILE A 16 3.26 -4.81 -1.33
N ALA A 17 3.06 -4.71 -2.63
CA ALA A 17 2.04 -5.46 -3.36
C ALA A 17 2.68 -6.60 -4.17
N ASP A 18 1.88 -7.60 -4.52
CA ASP A 18 2.35 -8.79 -5.24
C ASP A 18 2.62 -8.53 -6.73
N SER A 19 2.12 -7.42 -7.27
CA SER A 19 2.27 -7.07 -8.68
C SER A 19 2.14 -5.58 -8.89
N SER A 20 2.53 -5.10 -10.06
CA SER A 20 2.32 -3.70 -10.45
C SER A 20 0.84 -3.32 -10.47
N GLU A 21 -0.02 -4.23 -10.92
CA GLU A 21 -1.48 -4.02 -10.95
C GLU A 21 -2.05 -3.83 -9.56
N THR A 22 -1.63 -4.64 -8.59
CA THR A 22 -2.07 -4.51 -7.20
C THR A 22 -1.52 -3.23 -6.57
N ALA A 23 -0.25 -2.91 -6.82
CA ALA A 23 0.35 -1.67 -6.35
C ALA A 23 -0.39 -0.44 -6.90
N LEU A 24 -0.75 -0.44 -8.18
CA LEU A 24 -1.53 0.63 -8.79
C LEU A 24 -2.92 0.75 -8.17
N ALA A 25 -3.60 -0.38 -7.90
CA ALA A 25 -4.91 -0.37 -7.26
C ALA A 25 -4.85 0.25 -5.86
N GLU A 26 -3.84 -0.10 -5.07
CA GLU A 26 -3.63 0.45 -3.73
C GLU A 26 -3.34 1.96 -3.79
N VAL A 27 -2.42 2.39 -4.64
CA VAL A 27 -2.04 3.80 -4.79
C VAL A 27 -3.21 4.63 -5.32
N THR A 28 -3.95 4.10 -6.31
CA THR A 28 -5.12 4.77 -6.88
C THR A 28 -6.17 5.05 -5.82
N TYR A 29 -6.48 4.05 -4.98
CA TYR A 29 -7.45 4.23 -3.90
C TYR A 29 -7.03 5.34 -2.93
N HIS A 30 -5.78 5.30 -2.45
CA HIS A 30 -5.30 6.26 -1.47
C HIS A 30 -5.18 7.66 -2.04
N GLN A 31 -4.72 7.80 -3.28
CA GLN A 31 -4.61 9.09 -3.95
C GLN A 31 -5.97 9.71 -4.23
N GLU A 32 -6.94 8.91 -4.66
CA GLU A 32 -8.30 9.35 -4.90
C GLU A 32 -8.97 9.83 -3.61
N LYS A 33 -8.79 9.08 -2.53
CA LYS A 33 -9.30 9.45 -1.21
C LYS A 33 -8.68 10.77 -0.73
N TYR A 34 -7.39 10.97 -0.93
CA TYR A 34 -6.71 12.21 -0.60
C TYR A 34 -7.26 13.39 -1.40
N TRP A 35 -7.38 13.25 -2.71
CA TRP A 35 -7.88 14.33 -3.57
C TRP A 35 -9.33 14.70 -3.25
N ARG A 36 -10.18 13.72 -2.95
CA ARG A 36 -11.58 13.98 -2.58
C ARG A 36 -11.70 14.78 -1.28
N ALA A 37 -10.74 14.68 -0.39
CA ALA A 37 -10.74 15.40 0.87
C ALA A 37 -10.30 16.87 0.72
N VAL A 38 -9.79 17.27 -0.44
CA VAL A 38 -9.37 18.64 -0.72
C VAL A 38 -10.52 19.42 -1.36
N ASP A 39 -11.08 20.38 -0.62
CA ASP A 39 -12.19 21.18 -1.08
C ASP A 39 -11.78 22.07 -2.27
N GLY A 40 -12.64 22.10 -3.30
CA GLY A 40 -12.46 22.97 -4.45
C GLY A 40 -11.37 22.56 -5.42
N LEU A 41 -10.82 21.36 -5.26
CA LEU A 41 -9.79 20.86 -6.17
C LEU A 41 -10.41 20.37 -7.46
N HIS A 42 -10.16 21.10 -8.57
CA HIS A 42 -10.71 20.79 -9.90
C HIS A 42 -9.75 20.03 -10.78
N TYR A 43 -8.46 20.14 -10.53
CA TYR A 43 -7.42 19.47 -11.30
C TYR A 43 -6.16 19.32 -10.46
N ASP A 44 -5.54 18.18 -10.55
CA ASP A 44 -4.19 17.93 -10.05
C ASP A 44 -3.58 16.75 -10.80
N ARG A 45 -2.27 16.59 -10.63
CA ARG A 45 -1.54 15.46 -11.17
C ARG A 45 -0.55 14.96 -10.13
N PHE A 46 -0.32 13.66 -10.14
CA PHE A 46 0.60 13.01 -9.23
C PHE A 46 1.53 12.10 -10.03
N VAL A 47 2.83 12.35 -9.94
CA VAL A 47 3.84 11.53 -10.60
C VAL A 47 4.56 10.72 -9.52
N PHE A 48 4.64 9.42 -9.72
CA PHE A 48 5.28 8.53 -8.76
C PHE A 48 6.13 7.46 -9.45
N ARG A 49 7.02 6.86 -8.67
CA ARG A 49 7.92 5.81 -9.14
C ARG A 49 7.46 4.47 -8.61
N MET A 50 7.49 3.46 -9.48
CA MET A 50 7.27 2.08 -9.07
C MET A 50 8.62 1.51 -8.61
N LEU A 51 8.64 0.95 -7.41
CA LEU A 51 9.81 0.29 -6.86
C LEU A 51 9.57 -1.21 -6.82
N ARG A 52 10.58 -1.99 -7.20
CA ARG A 52 10.58 -3.43 -7.00
C ARG A 52 11.43 -3.74 -5.77
N VAL A 53 10.83 -4.39 -4.80
CA VAL A 53 11.48 -4.71 -3.53
C VAL A 53 11.69 -6.21 -3.46
N THR A 54 12.93 -6.62 -3.22
CA THR A 54 13.27 -8.00 -2.90
C THR A 54 13.44 -8.11 -1.39
N PHE A 55 12.72 -9.04 -0.78
CA PHE A 55 12.73 -9.19 0.67
C PHE A 55 12.56 -10.65 1.08
N ASN A 56 12.95 -10.95 2.32
CA ASN A 56 12.82 -12.28 2.91
C ASN A 56 11.61 -12.30 3.84
N GLU A 57 10.62 -13.14 3.55
CA GLU A 57 9.40 -13.25 4.34
C GLU A 57 9.37 -14.44 5.31
N ASP A 58 10.48 -15.14 5.50
CA ASP A 58 10.50 -16.42 6.25
C ASP A 58 9.95 -16.30 7.67
N SER A 59 10.14 -15.16 8.32
CA SER A 59 9.69 -14.92 9.70
C SER A 59 8.41 -14.09 9.78
N PHE A 60 7.70 -13.90 8.67
CA PHE A 60 6.49 -13.11 8.64
C PHE A 60 5.28 -13.86 9.18
N ALA A 61 4.37 -13.12 9.79
CA ALA A 61 3.03 -13.63 10.08
C ALA A 61 2.25 -13.76 8.79
N ASP A 62 1.42 -14.80 8.67
CA ASP A 62 0.58 -15.01 7.50
C ASP A 62 -0.88 -14.78 7.86
N ALA A 63 -1.34 -13.53 7.70
CA ALA A 63 -2.74 -13.19 7.88
C ALA A 63 -3.61 -13.62 6.69
N SER A 64 -3.01 -14.01 5.55
CA SER A 64 -3.77 -14.49 4.40
C SER A 64 -4.39 -15.88 4.63
N SER A 65 -4.04 -16.56 5.71
CA SER A 65 -4.72 -17.79 6.15
C SER A 65 -6.11 -17.53 6.73
N LEU A 66 -6.41 -16.28 7.09
CA LEU A 66 -7.74 -15.88 7.56
C LEU A 66 -8.70 -15.77 6.36
N PRO A 67 -10.01 -15.95 6.57
CA PRO A 67 -11.00 -15.74 5.50
C PRO A 67 -10.89 -14.31 4.92
N SER A 68 -11.13 -14.18 3.62
CA SER A 68 -10.99 -12.88 2.93
C SER A 68 -11.99 -11.82 3.42
N ASP A 69 -13.07 -12.24 4.10
CA ASP A 69 -14.06 -11.34 4.70
C ASP A 69 -13.75 -11.00 6.17
N HIS A 70 -12.60 -11.46 6.70
CA HIS A 70 -12.21 -11.16 8.08
C HIS A 70 -12.06 -9.63 8.27
N PRO A 71 -12.45 -9.10 9.45
CA PRO A 71 -12.39 -7.65 9.72
C PRO A 71 -11.02 -7.01 9.52
N VAL A 72 -9.93 -7.77 9.62
CA VAL A 72 -8.56 -7.31 9.34
C VAL A 72 -8.42 -6.78 7.91
N PHE A 73 -9.22 -7.31 6.96
CA PHE A 73 -9.18 -6.91 5.55
C PHE A 73 -10.25 -5.89 5.18
N SER A 74 -10.94 -5.31 6.16
CA SER A 74 -12.01 -4.33 5.90
C SER A 74 -11.50 -3.19 5.01
N PRO A 75 -12.20 -2.84 3.93
CA PRO A 75 -11.82 -1.69 3.11
C PRO A 75 -12.11 -0.34 3.78
N ASP A 76 -12.99 -0.32 4.78
CA ASP A 76 -13.52 0.90 5.36
C ASP A 76 -13.05 1.19 6.77
N SER A 77 -12.61 0.17 7.51
CA SER A 77 -12.18 0.30 8.90
C SER A 77 -10.84 -0.37 9.13
N TYR A 78 -9.93 0.35 9.79
CA TYR A 78 -8.61 -0.15 10.14
C TYR A 78 -8.50 -0.56 11.61
N GLU A 79 -9.59 -0.63 12.34
CA GLU A 79 -9.56 -0.94 13.77
C GLU A 79 -8.95 -2.32 14.04
N ALA A 80 -9.45 -3.36 13.37
CA ALA A 80 -8.95 -4.72 13.54
C ALA A 80 -7.53 -4.89 13.03
N SER A 81 -7.21 -4.29 11.88
CA SER A 81 -5.86 -4.40 11.31
C SER A 81 -4.82 -3.64 12.14
N ARG A 82 -5.16 -2.49 12.68
CA ARG A 82 -4.24 -1.75 13.57
C ARG A 82 -4.00 -2.49 14.87
N SER A 83 -5.01 -3.15 15.41
CA SER A 83 -4.86 -4.00 16.60
C SER A 83 -3.88 -5.15 16.32
N LEU A 84 -4.02 -5.82 15.20
CA LEU A 84 -3.10 -6.87 14.77
C LEU A 84 -1.68 -6.33 14.57
N GLY A 85 -1.53 -5.20 13.89
CA GLY A 85 -0.23 -4.58 13.66
C GLY A 85 0.50 -4.23 14.94
N MET A 86 -0.21 -3.68 15.92
CA MET A 86 0.35 -3.35 17.23
C MET A 86 0.82 -4.62 17.96
N GLN A 87 0.02 -5.69 17.92
CA GLN A 87 0.37 -6.96 18.54
C GLN A 87 1.64 -7.54 17.90
N LEU A 88 1.71 -7.56 16.57
CA LEU A 88 2.89 -8.07 15.86
C LEU A 88 4.14 -7.23 16.14
N LYS A 89 3.99 -5.91 16.23
CA LYS A 89 5.11 -5.02 16.56
C LYS A 89 5.63 -5.30 17.97
N LYS A 90 4.77 -5.51 18.94
CA LYS A 90 5.16 -5.88 20.31
C LYS A 90 5.88 -7.21 20.37
N GLN A 91 5.48 -8.16 19.52
CA GLN A 91 6.11 -9.48 19.42
C GLN A 91 7.41 -9.46 18.60
N GLN A 92 7.80 -8.29 18.08
CA GLN A 92 8.97 -8.11 17.22
C GLN A 92 8.90 -8.96 15.93
N THR A 93 7.70 -9.21 15.44
CA THR A 93 7.48 -9.85 14.15
C THR A 93 7.92 -8.89 13.04
N PRO A 94 8.77 -9.30 12.10
CA PRO A 94 9.34 -8.38 11.11
C PRO A 94 8.33 -7.90 10.06
N GLY A 95 7.27 -8.65 9.81
CA GLY A 95 6.27 -8.28 8.83
C GLY A 95 5.12 -9.25 8.77
N LEU A 96 4.17 -8.98 7.88
CA LEU A 96 3.02 -9.85 7.67
C LEU A 96 2.60 -9.86 6.20
N ARG A 97 1.98 -10.95 5.79
CA ARG A 97 1.33 -11.14 4.50
C ARG A 97 -0.17 -11.10 4.69
N TYR A 98 -0.90 -10.41 3.81
CA TYR A 98 -2.35 -10.27 3.93
C TYR A 98 -3.02 -10.10 2.57
N TRP A 99 -4.35 -10.26 2.53
CA TRP A 99 -5.13 -10.04 1.31
C TRP A 99 -5.30 -8.55 1.02
N SER A 100 -5.13 -8.16 -0.23
CA SER A 100 -5.43 -6.80 -0.67
C SER A 100 -6.93 -6.52 -0.55
N ALA A 101 -7.29 -5.37 0.02
CA ALA A 101 -8.68 -4.90 0.05
C ALA A 101 -9.10 -4.23 -1.26
N ARG A 102 -8.16 -3.98 -2.17
CA ARG A 102 -8.40 -3.20 -3.40
C ARG A 102 -8.38 -4.06 -4.66
N ARG A 103 -7.82 -5.26 -4.59
CA ARG A 103 -7.77 -6.17 -5.71
C ARG A 103 -8.04 -7.59 -5.23
N GLN A 104 -9.06 -8.23 -5.80
CA GLN A 104 -9.47 -9.58 -5.41
C GLN A 104 -8.37 -10.60 -5.69
N ASN A 105 -8.19 -11.56 -4.78
CA ASN A 105 -7.20 -12.64 -4.85
C ASN A 105 -5.73 -12.17 -4.94
N ALA A 106 -5.47 -10.92 -4.57
CA ALA A 106 -4.13 -10.38 -4.55
C ALA A 106 -3.60 -10.26 -3.13
N HIS A 107 -2.28 -10.42 -2.99
CA HIS A 107 -1.60 -10.34 -1.70
C HIS A 107 -0.81 -9.04 -1.58
N CYS A 108 -0.70 -8.59 -0.34
CA CYS A 108 0.17 -7.51 0.07
C CYS A 108 1.01 -7.94 1.27
N TRP A 109 2.06 -7.20 1.53
CA TRP A 109 2.90 -7.36 2.71
C TRP A 109 3.06 -6.03 3.41
N GLY A 110 3.10 -6.07 4.74
CA GLY A 110 3.49 -4.94 5.55
C GLY A 110 4.78 -5.27 6.29
N LEU A 111 5.84 -4.51 6.07
CA LEU A 111 7.11 -4.70 6.77
C LEU A 111 7.16 -3.75 7.95
N LEU A 112 7.30 -4.32 9.15
CA LEU A 112 7.32 -3.59 10.42
C LEU A 112 8.74 -3.15 10.80
N THR A 113 9.74 -3.59 10.04
CA THR A 113 11.15 -3.23 10.16
C THR A 113 11.80 -3.30 8.78
N PRO A 114 12.85 -2.53 8.50
CA PRO A 114 13.55 -2.60 7.22
C PRO A 114 14.44 -3.84 7.06
N ALA A 115 14.73 -4.57 8.14
CA ALA A 115 15.68 -5.68 8.14
C ALA A 115 15.44 -6.74 7.04
N PRO A 116 14.18 -7.14 6.70
CA PRO A 116 13.95 -8.14 5.67
C PRO A 116 14.27 -7.69 4.24
N VAL A 117 14.43 -6.40 3.99
CA VAL A 117 14.67 -5.87 2.65
C VAL A 117 16.09 -6.20 2.19
N GLU A 118 16.21 -6.85 1.04
CA GLU A 118 17.48 -7.25 0.46
C GLU A 118 17.91 -6.29 -0.67
N ASP A 119 16.94 -5.78 -1.45
CA ASP A 119 17.21 -4.90 -2.58
C ASP A 119 15.99 -4.06 -2.94
N ILE A 120 16.21 -2.86 -3.44
CA ILE A 120 15.17 -1.97 -3.97
C ILE A 120 15.64 -1.41 -5.30
N VAL A 121 14.85 -1.64 -6.36
CA VAL A 121 15.16 -1.17 -7.72
C VAL A 121 14.01 -0.32 -8.24
N GLN A 122 14.32 0.89 -8.70
CA GLN A 122 13.36 1.74 -9.38
C GLN A 122 13.08 1.17 -10.78
N THR A 123 11.80 0.99 -11.14
CA THR A 123 11.42 0.38 -12.40
C THR A 123 10.77 1.38 -13.36
N ARG A 124 9.59 1.89 -13.02
CA ARG A 124 8.77 2.70 -13.93
C ARG A 124 8.25 3.95 -13.24
N HIS A 125 7.91 4.95 -14.04
CA HIS A 125 7.20 6.15 -13.59
C HIS A 125 5.77 6.14 -14.09
N TYR A 126 4.86 6.66 -13.28
CA TYR A 126 3.44 6.76 -13.59
C TYR A 126 2.94 8.16 -13.28
N GLU A 127 1.90 8.58 -14.00
CA GLU A 127 1.18 9.80 -13.74
C GLU A 127 -0.30 9.51 -13.55
N MET A 128 -0.88 10.05 -12.48
CA MET A 128 -2.33 10.08 -12.26
C MET A 128 -2.84 11.49 -12.45
N VAL A 129 -3.97 11.63 -13.12
CA VAL A 129 -4.61 12.93 -13.34
C VAL A 129 -5.98 12.94 -12.66
N TRP A 130 -6.20 13.94 -11.83
CA TRP A 130 -7.46 14.19 -11.16
C TRP A 130 -8.26 15.24 -11.95
N SER A 131 -9.54 14.94 -12.21
CA SER A 131 -10.42 15.82 -12.99
C SER A 131 -11.47 16.55 -12.16
N GLY A 132 -11.31 16.55 -10.83
CA GLY A 132 -12.24 17.23 -9.92
C GLY A 132 -13.30 16.33 -9.31
N GLY A 133 -13.55 15.16 -9.87
CA GLY A 133 -14.53 14.20 -9.35
C GLY A 133 -14.01 12.78 -9.30
N ALA A 134 -13.02 12.47 -10.14
CA ALA A 134 -12.44 11.15 -10.23
C ALA A 134 -11.03 11.21 -10.82
N ILE A 135 -10.30 10.11 -10.74
CA ILE A 135 -9.07 9.94 -11.49
C ILE A 135 -9.44 9.71 -12.96
N ALA A 136 -9.06 10.66 -13.81
CA ALA A 136 -9.38 10.65 -15.24
C ALA A 136 -8.46 9.70 -16.02
N SER A 137 -7.19 9.57 -15.58
CA SER A 137 -6.23 8.70 -16.25
C SER A 137 -5.11 8.28 -15.33
N VAL A 138 -4.55 7.10 -15.62
CA VAL A 138 -3.29 6.60 -15.04
C VAL A 138 -2.43 6.20 -16.22
N SER A 139 -1.30 6.87 -16.41
CA SER A 139 -0.41 6.67 -17.55
C SER A 139 0.98 6.27 -17.10
N ARG A 140 1.58 5.34 -17.85
CA ARG A 140 2.99 5.03 -17.67
C ARG A 140 3.83 6.06 -18.42
N LEU A 141 4.80 6.64 -17.73
CA LEU A 141 5.71 7.62 -18.33
C LEU A 141 7.01 6.93 -18.76
N GLU A 142 7.48 7.30 -19.94
CA GLU A 142 8.77 6.87 -20.42
C GLU A 142 9.78 8.01 -20.23
N ILE A 143 10.92 7.71 -19.59
CA ILE A 143 11.98 8.69 -19.40
C ILE A 143 12.97 8.51 -20.52
N LEU A 144 13.10 9.55 -21.36
CA LEU A 144 14.04 9.55 -22.46
C LEU A 144 15.42 9.96 -21.95
N ALA A 145 16.44 9.19 -22.34
CA ALA A 145 17.82 9.55 -22.10
C ALA A 145 18.20 10.75 -22.97
N THR A 146 18.87 11.74 -22.38
CA THR A 146 19.32 12.95 -23.08
C THR A 146 20.83 12.90 -23.32
#